data_938b5b30aea4f746331db7089ceedf4b
#
_entry.id   938b5b30aea4f746331db7089ceedf4b
#
_cell.length_a   1.000
_cell.length_b   1.000
_cell.length_c   1.000
_cell.angle_alpha   90.00
_cell.angle_beta   90.00
_cell.angle_gamma   90.00
#
_symmetry.space_group_name_H-M   'P 1'
#
loop_
_entity.id
_entity.type
_entity.pdbx_description
1 polymer ?
#
loop_
_entity_poly.entity_id
_entity_poly.type
_entity_poly.pdbx_seq_one_letter_code
_entity_poly.pdbx_strand_id
1 'polypeptide(L)'
;TDYNPGSCNIQSMIFIIMLSVLYMKMEISQAIYSSTYIPAKVLNRHEESGSIEVGKLADIIIWDVSSIIEIPYNFSINPIRTVIKSGNFVF
;
A
#
# COMPACT_ATOMS: atom_id res chain seq x y z
N THR A 1 6.85 -0.60 7.10
CA THR A 1 8.23 -0.08 6.95
C THR A 1 9.10 -0.33 8.18
N ASP A 2 8.48 -0.49 9.34
CA ASP A 2 9.18 -0.49 10.64
C ASP A 2 10.03 0.78 10.83
N TYR A 3 9.52 1.91 10.35
CA TYR A 3 10.21 3.20 10.48
C TYR A 3 10.53 3.51 11.95
N ASN A 4 11.83 3.66 12.23
CA ASN A 4 12.31 3.98 13.57
C ASN A 4 13.68 4.66 13.50
N PRO A 5 14.08 5.44 14.51
CA PRO A 5 15.36 6.16 14.50
C PRO A 5 16.59 5.26 14.67
N GLY A 6 16.40 4.00 15.08
CA GLY A 6 17.52 3.08 15.35
C GLY A 6 18.01 2.30 14.16
N SER A 7 17.11 1.80 13.30
CA SER A 7 17.46 0.83 12.26
C SER A 7 16.82 1.03 10.92
N CYS A 8 15.74 1.81 10.81
CA CYS A 8 15.02 1.98 9.55
C CYS A 8 14.48 3.41 9.40
N ASN A 9 15.08 4.17 8.48
CA ASN A 9 14.69 5.54 8.18
C ASN A 9 13.85 5.65 6.90
N ILE A 10 13.06 4.61 6.58
CA ILE A 10 12.23 4.55 5.37
C ILE A 10 10.76 4.62 5.76
N GLN A 11 10.06 5.63 5.25
CA GLN A 11 8.61 5.83 5.43
C GLN A 11 7.79 5.34 4.22
N SER A 12 8.42 5.11 3.08
CA SER A 12 7.75 4.80 1.82
C SER A 12 7.28 3.36 1.75
N MET A 13 5.98 3.13 1.74
CA MET A 13 5.40 1.81 1.47
C MET A 13 5.63 1.35 0.03
N ILE A 14 5.75 2.27 -0.93
CA ILE A 14 6.11 1.94 -2.32
C ILE A 14 7.48 1.26 -2.35
N PHE A 15 8.43 1.80 -1.60
CA PHE A 15 9.76 1.21 -1.48
C PHE A 15 9.73 -0.19 -0.84
N ILE A 16 8.90 -0.40 0.18
CA ILE A 16 8.72 -1.72 0.81
C ILE A 16 8.09 -2.72 -0.17
N ILE A 17 7.09 -2.30 -0.94
CA ILE A 17 6.48 -3.14 -1.99
C ILE A 17 7.54 -3.54 -3.03
N MET A 18 8.39 -2.59 -3.46
CA MET A 18 9.49 -2.87 -4.37
C MET A 18 10.47 -3.90 -3.79
N LEU A 19 10.91 -3.73 -2.55
CA LEU A 19 11.78 -4.70 -1.87
C LEU A 19 11.13 -6.09 -1.78
N SER A 20 9.84 -6.15 -1.47
CA SER A 20 9.10 -7.41 -1.38
C SER A 20 9.09 -8.15 -2.71
N VAL A 21 8.87 -7.45 -3.81
CA VAL A 21 8.83 -8.06 -5.15
C VAL A 21 10.23 -8.43 -5.64
N LEU A 22 11.18 -7.49 -5.61
CA LEU A 22 12.50 -7.68 -6.26
C LEU A 22 13.45 -8.53 -5.42
N TYR A 23 13.43 -8.39 -4.10
CA TYR A 23 14.39 -9.06 -3.22
C TYR A 23 13.79 -10.25 -2.46
N MET A 24 12.53 -10.15 -2.04
CA MET A 24 11.86 -11.23 -1.31
C MET A 24 11.10 -12.19 -2.22
N LYS A 25 11.12 -11.96 -3.54
CA LYS A 25 10.49 -12.83 -4.55
C LYS A 25 8.97 -12.98 -4.39
N MET A 26 8.32 -12.01 -3.80
CA MET A 26 6.86 -12.00 -3.69
C MET A 26 6.22 -11.64 -5.04
N GLU A 27 5.09 -12.27 -5.35
CA GLU A 27 4.22 -11.78 -6.42
C GLU A 27 3.68 -10.40 -6.05
N ILE A 28 3.47 -9.52 -7.05
CA ILE A 28 2.99 -8.15 -6.80
C ILE A 28 1.66 -8.13 -6.05
N SER A 29 0.75 -9.05 -6.38
CA SER A 29 -0.54 -9.19 -5.69
C SER A 29 -0.36 -9.54 -4.21
N GLN A 30 0.60 -10.40 -3.89
CA GLN A 30 0.93 -10.75 -2.50
C GLN A 30 1.53 -9.56 -1.75
N ALA A 31 2.41 -8.79 -2.40
CA ALA A 31 3.02 -7.60 -1.80
C ALA A 31 1.96 -6.54 -1.46
N ILE A 32 1.02 -6.28 -2.38
CA ILE A 32 -0.10 -5.37 -2.15
C ILE A 32 -1.02 -5.89 -1.03
N TYR A 33 -1.40 -7.18 -1.10
CA TYR A 33 -2.25 -7.81 -0.07
C TYR A 33 -1.62 -7.73 1.32
N SER A 34 -0.31 -7.99 1.41
CA SER A 34 0.47 -7.88 2.65
C SER A 34 0.61 -6.45 3.15
N SER A 35 0.38 -5.46 2.30
CA SER A 35 0.45 -4.04 2.64
C SER A 35 -0.93 -3.42 2.92
N THR A 36 -2.02 -4.16 2.72
CA THR A 36 -3.40 -3.66 2.84
C THR A 36 -4.26 -4.51 3.76
N TYR A 37 -4.73 -5.66 3.27
CA TYR A 37 -5.68 -6.49 4.01
C TYR A 37 -5.05 -7.19 5.21
N ILE A 38 -3.84 -7.73 5.06
CA ILE A 38 -3.19 -8.45 6.17
C ILE A 38 -2.94 -7.54 7.37
N PRO A 39 -2.40 -6.31 7.23
CA PRO A 39 -2.28 -5.39 8.36
C PRO A 39 -3.62 -5.03 9.00
N ALA A 40 -4.67 -4.84 8.21
CA ALA A 40 -6.01 -4.60 8.73
C ALA A 40 -6.51 -5.79 9.57
N LYS A 41 -6.22 -7.01 9.13
CA LYS A 41 -6.55 -8.24 9.86
C LYS A 41 -5.76 -8.36 11.17
N VAL A 42 -4.47 -8.07 11.14
CA VAL A 42 -3.60 -8.06 12.34
C VAL A 42 -4.12 -7.07 13.38
N LEU A 43 -4.61 -5.91 12.94
CA LEU A 43 -5.19 -4.88 13.80
C LEU A 43 -6.66 -5.14 14.16
N ASN A 44 -7.24 -6.25 13.71
CA ASN A 44 -8.66 -6.60 13.86
C ASN A 44 -9.61 -5.53 13.28
N ARG A 45 -9.22 -4.92 12.16
CA ARG A 45 -9.97 -3.88 11.46
C ARG A 45 -10.35 -4.25 10.02
N HIS A 46 -10.23 -5.52 9.67
CA HIS A 46 -10.50 -6.01 8.31
C HIS A 46 -11.97 -5.94 7.89
N GLU A 47 -12.90 -5.86 8.87
CA GLU A 47 -14.33 -5.62 8.59
C GLU A 47 -14.59 -4.16 8.17
N GLU A 48 -13.69 -3.24 8.53
CA GLU A 48 -13.84 -1.81 8.27
C GLU A 48 -12.96 -1.31 7.11
N SER A 49 -11.81 -1.94 6.87
CA SER A 49 -10.79 -1.44 5.96
C SER A 49 -9.88 -2.54 5.41
N GLY A 50 -8.93 -2.19 4.57
CA GLY A 50 -7.91 -3.09 4.00
C GLY A 50 -8.31 -3.75 2.69
N SER A 51 -9.57 -3.60 2.26
CA SER A 51 -10.08 -4.05 0.96
C SER A 51 -11.21 -3.14 0.48
N ILE A 52 -11.45 -3.15 -0.83
CA ILE A 52 -12.53 -2.36 -1.43
C ILE A 52 -13.77 -3.25 -1.50
N GLU A 53 -14.68 -3.05 -0.55
CA GLU A 53 -15.92 -3.82 -0.44
C GLU A 53 -17.05 -2.89 0.03
N VAL A 54 -18.27 -3.18 -0.39
CA VAL A 54 -19.47 -2.44 0.06
C VAL A 54 -19.60 -2.51 1.58
N GLY A 55 -19.79 -1.36 2.21
CA GLY A 55 -19.92 -1.23 3.67
C GLY A 55 -18.62 -0.91 4.40
N LYS A 56 -17.46 -0.99 3.74
CA LYS A 56 -16.20 -0.58 4.34
C LYS A 56 -15.90 0.91 4.14
N LEU A 57 -14.98 1.41 4.95
CA LEU A 57 -14.49 2.79 4.84
C LEU A 57 -13.85 2.99 3.45
N ALA A 58 -14.19 4.09 2.82
CA ALA A 58 -13.58 4.51 1.56
C ALA A 58 -12.19 5.12 1.83
N ASP A 59 -11.24 4.27 2.21
CA ASP A 59 -9.82 4.56 2.35
C ASP A 59 -9.13 4.00 1.11
N ILE A 60 -8.97 4.84 0.07
CA ILE A 60 -8.62 4.40 -1.28
C ILE A 60 -7.46 5.23 -1.81
N ILE A 61 -6.51 4.56 -2.45
CA ILE A 61 -5.43 5.20 -3.21
C ILE A 61 -5.71 4.97 -4.70
N ILE A 62 -5.71 6.05 -5.47
CA ILE A 62 -5.78 6.00 -6.93
C ILE A 62 -4.37 6.25 -7.47
N TRP A 63 -3.91 5.31 -8.29
CA TRP A 63 -2.57 5.32 -8.86
C TRP A 63 -2.59 5.80 -10.31
N ASP A 64 -1.58 6.57 -10.69
CA ASP A 64 -1.36 7.00 -12.07
C ASP A 64 -0.42 6.00 -12.77
N VAL A 65 -0.93 4.79 -12.95
CA VAL A 65 -0.22 3.68 -13.59
C VAL A 65 -1.15 2.92 -14.52
N SER A 66 -0.61 2.36 -15.60
CA SER A 66 -1.36 1.52 -16.52
C SER A 66 -1.48 0.07 -16.05
N SER A 67 -0.55 -0.36 -15.21
CA SER A 67 -0.50 -1.71 -14.63
C SER A 67 0.06 -1.67 -13.22
N ILE A 68 -0.43 -2.54 -12.36
CA ILE A 68 0.02 -2.68 -10.97
C ILE A 68 1.53 -2.96 -10.86
N ILE A 69 2.14 -3.58 -11.87
CA ILE A 69 3.57 -3.88 -11.87
C ILE A 69 4.44 -2.62 -11.97
N GLU A 70 3.89 -1.51 -12.45
CA GLU A 70 4.61 -0.25 -12.53
C GLU A 70 4.89 0.36 -11.15
N ILE A 71 4.11 -0.01 -10.13
CA ILE A 71 4.28 0.49 -8.75
C ILE A 71 5.67 0.12 -8.21
N PRO A 72 6.10 -1.14 -8.16
CA PRO A 72 7.45 -1.48 -7.72
C PRO A 72 8.53 -1.14 -8.76
N TYR A 73 8.19 -1.11 -10.05
CA TYR A 73 9.15 -0.82 -11.10
C TYR A 73 9.64 0.63 -11.05
N ASN A 74 8.73 1.58 -10.83
CA ASN A 74 9.02 3.01 -10.78
C ASN A 74 9.10 3.55 -9.34
N PHE A 75 9.69 2.81 -8.43
CA PHE A 75 9.72 3.12 -7.00
C PHE A 75 10.36 4.47 -6.62
N SER A 76 11.12 5.07 -7.55
CA SER A 76 11.79 6.37 -7.34
C SER A 76 10.88 7.58 -7.53
N ILE A 77 9.70 7.37 -8.10
CA ILE A 77 8.68 8.39 -8.28
C ILE A 77 7.45 8.06 -7.44
N ASN A 78 6.66 9.07 -7.10
CA ASN A 78 5.39 8.84 -6.42
C ASN A 78 4.24 8.80 -7.44
N PRO A 79 3.76 7.61 -7.82
CA PRO A 79 2.69 7.47 -8.80
C PRO A 79 1.29 7.62 -8.18
N ILE A 80 1.17 8.10 -6.95
CA ILE A 80 -0.12 8.33 -6.32
C ILE A 80 -0.76 9.57 -6.94
N ARG A 81 -1.90 9.36 -7.59
CA ARG A 81 -2.70 10.44 -8.17
C ARG A 81 -3.60 11.10 -7.15
N THR A 82 -4.22 10.30 -6.29
CA THR A 82 -5.23 10.77 -5.34
C THR A 82 -5.31 9.83 -4.15
N VAL A 83 -5.55 10.41 -2.98
CA VAL A 83 -5.86 9.69 -1.75
C VAL A 83 -7.23 10.10 -1.24
N ILE A 84 -8.06 9.12 -0.98
CA ILE A 84 -9.39 9.29 -0.37
C ILE A 84 -9.32 8.69 1.03
N LYS A 85 -9.74 9.44 2.03
CA LYS A 85 -9.81 9.01 3.42
C LYS A 85 -11.23 9.18 3.94
N SER A 86 -11.86 8.07 4.34
CA SER A 86 -13.27 8.05 4.80
C SER A 86 -14.21 8.75 3.82
N GLY A 87 -13.99 8.55 2.52
CA GLY A 87 -14.80 9.13 1.45
C GLY A 87 -14.44 10.56 1.06
N ASN A 88 -13.46 11.19 1.70
CA ASN A 88 -13.03 12.55 1.38
C ASN A 88 -11.68 12.56 0.68
N PHE A 89 -11.54 13.44 -0.31
CA PHE A 89 -10.25 13.67 -0.95
C PHE A 89 -9.31 14.39 0.02
N VAL A 90 -8.13 13.83 0.25
CA VAL A 90 -7.10 14.39 1.13
C VAL A 90 -5.78 14.66 0.38
N PHE A 91 -5.72 14.21 -0.83
CA PHE A 91 -4.58 14.46 -1.72
C PHE A 91 -5.05 14.42 -3.18
#